data_9ea711e173ca4842df5181b1788c39d3
#
_entry.id   9ea711e173ca4842df5181b1788c39d3
#
_cell.length_a   1.000
_cell.length_b   1.000
_cell.length_c   1.000
_cell.angle_alpha   90.00
_cell.angle_beta   90.00
_cell.angle_gamma   90.00
#
_symmetry.space_group_name_H-M   'P 1'
#
loop_
_entity.id
_entity.type
_entity.pdbx_description
1 polymer ?
#
loop_
_entity_poly.entity_id
_entity_poly.type
_entity_poly.pdbx_seq_one_letter_code
_entity_poly.pdbx_strand_id
1 'polypeptide(L)'
;MTMTDTLDRAAAGADRKKSPASVQVVASPGGVHAWLVEEHAVPLLALEFAFVGGASQDPAGRPGVANMLSGMLDEGAGPYDSDAFQTQLADHAIELRFSADRDTFRGSLKTLVSHLPKAVELLRLALNEARLEPEAIARVRGQIEAGLRHDASNPDVLAMRAFNETAFAGHPYGRPVRGSLDSVAAINRDDLSAFRAGVLARDNLHVAAVGAVNADVLGALLDDAFGDLPQASDLTQVAQIELQGQGVRRVVEVETPQSVVRFGAPGVARHDPDYMAAHIANHILGGGVFSARLFREVREKRGLAYGVSSALYPMRHAAMFFGGTATKNERVAESIEVISAEIARMGAEGPDEDEVRLAKQYLIGSYALHFDTSSKIAGQLLHLSLEKMGVDYIDRRNHLVASVTREDVRRAAARIFDASKLLVVTAGKPVGLTG
;
A
#
# COMPACT_ATOMS: atom_id res chain seq x y z
N MET A 1 1.80 1.58 -46.67
CA MET A 1 2.02 0.82 -45.39
C MET A 1 1.88 1.85 -44.31
N THR A 2 0.73 1.92 -43.70
CA THR A 2 0.40 2.94 -42.70
C THR A 2 0.92 2.51 -41.30
N MET A 3 1.18 3.48 -40.45
CA MET A 3 1.65 3.27 -39.06
C MET A 3 0.70 2.34 -38.27
N THR A 4 -0.57 2.26 -38.67
CA THR A 4 -1.59 1.34 -38.12
C THR A 4 -1.29 -0.13 -38.47
N ASP A 5 -0.79 -0.45 -39.67
CA ASP A 5 -0.40 -1.81 -40.08
C ASP A 5 0.81 -2.32 -39.33
N THR A 6 1.68 -1.40 -38.83
CA THR A 6 2.86 -1.74 -38.02
C THR A 6 2.48 -2.03 -36.59
N LEU A 7 1.46 -1.35 -36.06
CA LEU A 7 0.95 -1.56 -34.71
C LEU A 7 0.11 -2.84 -34.59
N ASP A 8 -0.69 -3.16 -35.61
CA ASP A 8 -1.45 -4.42 -35.65
C ASP A 8 -0.52 -5.64 -35.82
N ARG A 9 0.57 -5.50 -36.57
CA ARG A 9 1.61 -6.55 -36.63
C ARG A 9 2.41 -6.69 -35.36
N ALA A 10 2.66 -5.61 -34.62
CA ALA A 10 3.28 -5.66 -33.30
C ALA A 10 2.35 -6.32 -32.27
N ALA A 11 1.03 -6.12 -32.38
CA ALA A 11 0.04 -6.80 -31.54
C ALA A 11 -0.16 -8.28 -31.92
N ALA A 12 -0.05 -8.63 -33.19
CA ALA A 12 -0.20 -10.00 -33.69
C ALA A 12 1.11 -10.80 -33.68
N GLY A 13 2.27 -10.14 -33.62
CA GLY A 13 3.61 -10.73 -33.57
C GLY A 13 4.22 -10.79 -32.19
N ALA A 14 3.48 -10.45 -31.15
CA ALA A 14 3.79 -10.81 -29.75
C ALA A 14 3.55 -12.32 -29.59
N ASP A 15 4.31 -13.08 -30.37
CA ASP A 15 4.49 -14.49 -30.21
C ASP A 15 4.84 -14.75 -28.75
N ARG A 16 4.12 -15.65 -28.11
CA ARG A 16 4.29 -16.22 -26.77
C ARG A 16 5.75 -16.28 -26.30
N LYS A 17 6.37 -15.12 -26.07
CA LYS A 17 7.52 -15.04 -25.20
C LYS A 17 6.97 -15.28 -23.81
N LYS A 18 7.25 -16.49 -23.30
CA LYS A 18 7.04 -17.00 -21.95
C LYS A 18 6.17 -16.07 -21.12
N SER A 19 4.91 -16.48 -20.90
CA SER A 19 4.11 -16.04 -19.75
C SER A 19 5.05 -15.80 -18.57
N PRO A 20 4.94 -14.73 -17.80
CA PRO A 20 5.70 -14.62 -16.56
C PRO A 20 5.56 -15.97 -15.86
N ALA A 21 6.67 -16.59 -15.47
CA ALA A 21 6.76 -17.97 -15.03
C ALA A 21 5.53 -18.34 -14.21
N SER A 22 4.86 -19.44 -14.56
CA SER A 22 3.53 -19.77 -14.02
C SER A 22 3.55 -19.72 -12.50
N VAL A 23 2.63 -18.96 -11.90
CA VAL A 23 2.49 -18.89 -10.45
C VAL A 23 2.05 -20.26 -9.95
N GLN A 24 2.83 -20.86 -9.06
CA GLN A 24 2.52 -22.13 -8.39
C GLN A 24 1.97 -21.84 -7.01
N VAL A 25 0.96 -22.60 -6.59
CA VAL A 25 0.50 -22.61 -5.20
C VAL A 25 1.24 -23.73 -4.49
N VAL A 26 2.06 -23.39 -3.51
CA VAL A 26 2.84 -24.32 -2.70
C VAL A 26 2.17 -24.43 -1.34
N ALA A 27 1.98 -25.66 -0.87
CA ALA A 27 1.58 -25.96 0.50
C ALA A 27 2.74 -26.73 1.17
N SER A 28 3.27 -26.22 2.27
CA SER A 28 4.29 -26.92 3.03
C SER A 28 3.69 -28.15 3.76
N PRO A 29 4.49 -29.14 4.14
CA PRO A 29 4.04 -30.24 4.99
C PRO A 29 3.37 -29.78 6.29
N GLY A 30 3.83 -28.69 6.89
CA GLY A 30 3.26 -28.05 8.09
C GLY A 30 2.01 -27.21 7.85
N GLY A 31 1.56 -27.08 6.58
CA GLY A 31 0.33 -26.38 6.21
C GLY A 31 0.48 -24.87 5.97
N VAL A 32 1.68 -24.38 5.78
CA VAL A 32 1.91 -22.97 5.36
C VAL A 32 1.74 -22.89 3.83
N HIS A 33 0.97 -21.90 3.36
CA HIS A 33 0.72 -21.69 1.94
C HIS A 33 1.52 -20.52 1.39
N ALA A 34 2.06 -20.69 0.17
CA ALA A 34 2.76 -19.64 -0.54
C ALA A 34 2.45 -19.63 -2.05
N TRP A 35 2.61 -18.50 -2.70
CA TRP A 35 2.66 -18.40 -4.14
C TRP A 35 4.11 -18.31 -4.60
N LEU A 36 4.51 -19.16 -5.53
CA LEU A 36 5.87 -19.29 -6.05
C LEU A 36 5.94 -18.96 -7.53
N VAL A 37 6.92 -18.16 -7.90
CA VAL A 37 7.43 -18.06 -9.27
C VAL A 37 8.88 -18.52 -9.27
N GLU A 38 9.16 -19.64 -9.95
CA GLU A 38 10.52 -20.13 -10.13
C GLU A 38 11.27 -19.29 -11.18
N GLU A 39 12.39 -18.68 -10.78
CA GLU A 39 13.24 -17.89 -11.63
C GLU A 39 14.72 -18.18 -11.31
N HIS A 40 15.41 -18.82 -12.25
CA HIS A 40 16.77 -19.31 -12.05
C HIS A 40 17.86 -18.45 -12.73
N ALA A 41 17.48 -17.33 -13.37
CA ALA A 41 18.46 -16.47 -14.04
C ALA A 41 19.45 -15.83 -13.06
N VAL A 42 19.02 -15.58 -11.82
CA VAL A 42 19.87 -15.11 -10.74
C VAL A 42 19.69 -16.05 -9.53
N PRO A 43 20.80 -16.51 -8.89
CA PRO A 43 20.75 -17.46 -7.78
C PRO A 43 20.33 -16.79 -6.46
N LEU A 44 19.14 -16.20 -6.42
CA LEU A 44 18.56 -15.54 -5.24
C LEU A 44 17.14 -16.02 -4.96
N LEU A 45 16.68 -15.78 -3.74
CA LEU A 45 15.28 -15.85 -3.35
C LEU A 45 14.85 -14.47 -2.82
N ALA A 46 13.71 -13.98 -3.33
CA ALA A 46 12.95 -12.88 -2.76
C ALA A 46 11.64 -13.46 -2.17
N LEU A 47 11.47 -13.34 -0.88
CA LEU A 47 10.30 -13.75 -0.12
C LEU A 47 9.63 -12.51 0.47
N GLU A 48 8.37 -12.32 0.13
CA GLU A 48 7.50 -11.30 0.71
C GLU A 48 6.40 -11.99 1.50
N PHE A 49 6.13 -11.53 2.70
CA PHE A 49 5.07 -12.10 3.52
C PHE A 49 4.32 -11.02 4.31
N ALA A 50 3.09 -11.34 4.69
CA ALA A 50 2.27 -10.46 5.51
C ALA A 50 1.34 -11.26 6.40
N PHE A 51 1.18 -10.79 7.63
CA PHE A 51 0.12 -11.17 8.52
C PHE A 51 -1.01 -10.15 8.42
N VAL A 52 -2.24 -10.61 8.26
CA VAL A 52 -3.41 -9.74 8.37
C VAL A 52 -3.53 -9.26 9.81
N GLY A 53 -3.65 -7.94 10.01
CA GLY A 53 -3.65 -7.33 11.33
C GLY A 53 -2.43 -6.43 11.52
N GLY A 54 -2.52 -5.18 11.07
CA GLY A 54 -1.52 -4.12 11.27
C GLY A 54 -1.92 -3.19 12.42
N ALA A 55 -1.70 -1.90 12.24
CA ALA A 55 -2.00 -0.88 13.26
C ALA A 55 -3.49 -0.78 13.62
N SER A 56 -4.40 -1.37 12.84
CA SER A 56 -5.80 -1.52 13.23
C SER A 56 -5.99 -2.40 14.46
N GLN A 57 -5.02 -3.25 14.76
CA GLN A 57 -4.98 -4.12 15.95
C GLN A 57 -4.29 -3.48 17.15
N ASP A 58 -3.69 -2.29 17.01
CA ASP A 58 -3.10 -1.58 18.13
C ASP A 58 -4.13 -1.34 19.25
N PRO A 59 -3.79 -1.53 20.52
CA PRO A 59 -4.67 -1.17 21.64
C PRO A 59 -5.14 0.29 21.53
N ALA A 60 -6.40 0.55 21.87
CA ALA A 60 -7.03 1.87 21.67
C ALA A 60 -6.23 3.03 22.30
N GLY A 61 -5.59 2.81 23.45
CA GLY A 61 -4.76 3.80 24.14
C GLY A 61 -3.30 3.85 23.67
N ARG A 62 -2.87 2.97 22.77
CA ARG A 62 -1.45 2.81 22.39
C ARG A 62 -1.25 2.62 20.89
N PRO A 63 -1.76 3.53 20.04
CA PRO A 63 -1.43 3.48 18.62
C PRO A 63 0.08 3.59 18.41
N GLY A 64 0.60 2.81 17.46
CA GLY A 64 2.04 2.73 17.17
C GLY A 64 2.72 1.44 17.60
N VAL A 65 2.01 0.51 18.29
CA VAL A 65 2.58 -0.77 18.72
C VAL A 65 3.03 -1.60 17.54
N ALA A 66 2.21 -1.78 16.50
CA ALA A 66 2.56 -2.50 15.28
C ALA A 66 3.81 -1.90 14.60
N ASN A 67 3.83 -0.57 14.46
CA ASN A 67 4.96 0.14 13.87
C ASN A 67 6.24 -0.02 14.70
N MET A 68 6.14 0.09 16.03
CA MET A 68 7.30 -0.07 16.91
C MET A 68 7.81 -1.51 16.88
N LEU A 69 6.93 -2.51 16.93
CA LEU A 69 7.33 -3.92 16.83
C LEU A 69 8.05 -4.20 15.50
N SER A 70 7.59 -3.61 14.39
CA SER A 70 8.26 -3.80 13.09
C SER A 70 9.71 -3.30 13.07
N GLY A 71 10.05 -2.32 13.89
CA GLY A 71 11.42 -1.86 14.08
C GLY A 71 12.19 -2.60 15.18
N MET A 72 11.57 -3.61 15.82
CA MET A 72 12.20 -4.34 16.92
C MET A 72 12.59 -5.78 16.57
N LEU A 73 12.00 -6.37 15.53
CA LEU A 73 12.19 -7.81 15.25
C LEU A 73 13.61 -8.16 14.78
N ASP A 74 14.33 -7.20 14.23
CA ASP A 74 15.73 -7.34 13.81
C ASP A 74 16.73 -6.67 14.77
N GLU A 75 16.26 -6.24 15.94
CA GLU A 75 17.04 -5.63 17.01
C GLU A 75 17.50 -6.66 18.08
N GLY A 76 17.83 -7.86 17.61
CA GLY A 76 18.29 -9.00 18.39
C GLY A 76 17.21 -10.07 18.57
N ALA A 77 17.60 -11.33 18.33
CA ALA A 77 16.73 -12.48 18.43
C ALA A 77 17.50 -13.76 18.80
N GLY A 78 16.88 -14.64 19.56
CA GLY A 78 17.48 -15.87 20.06
C GLY A 78 18.83 -15.62 20.78
N PRO A 79 19.94 -16.25 20.34
CA PRO A 79 21.26 -16.08 20.94
C PRO A 79 21.94 -14.76 20.57
N TYR A 80 21.44 -14.03 19.55
CA TYR A 80 22.07 -12.83 19.02
C TYR A 80 21.49 -11.58 19.68
N ASP A 81 22.36 -10.71 20.23
CA ASP A 81 21.98 -9.32 20.53
C ASP A 81 21.83 -8.50 19.23
N SER A 82 21.51 -7.20 19.34
CA SER A 82 21.28 -6.34 18.18
C SER A 82 22.49 -6.29 17.24
N ASP A 83 23.69 -6.06 17.76
CA ASP A 83 24.90 -5.94 16.94
C ASP A 83 25.27 -7.28 16.28
N ALA A 84 25.17 -8.38 17.03
CA ALA A 84 25.43 -9.72 16.49
C ALA A 84 24.40 -10.11 15.43
N PHE A 85 23.11 -9.78 15.63
CA PHE A 85 22.07 -10.07 14.64
C PHE A 85 22.30 -9.30 13.34
N GLN A 86 22.57 -8.00 13.41
CA GLN A 86 22.90 -7.18 12.24
C GLN A 86 24.18 -7.65 11.55
N THR A 87 25.20 -8.07 12.31
CA THR A 87 26.43 -8.68 11.75
C THR A 87 26.10 -9.95 10.96
N GLN A 88 25.26 -10.85 11.51
CA GLN A 88 24.83 -12.06 10.77
C GLN A 88 24.13 -11.73 9.47
N LEU A 89 23.25 -10.72 9.44
CA LEU A 89 22.58 -10.27 8.21
C LEU A 89 23.60 -9.75 7.19
N ALA A 90 24.54 -8.91 7.63
CA ALA A 90 25.55 -8.30 6.76
C ALA A 90 26.52 -9.33 6.19
N ASP A 91 27.10 -10.22 7.03
CA ASP A 91 28.10 -11.24 6.63
C ASP A 91 27.56 -12.22 5.61
N HIS A 92 26.23 -12.47 5.62
CA HIS A 92 25.57 -13.39 4.70
C HIS A 92 24.79 -12.69 3.57
N ALA A 93 24.95 -11.36 3.42
CA ALA A 93 24.22 -10.57 2.43
C ALA A 93 22.69 -10.84 2.46
N ILE A 94 22.13 -10.88 3.66
CA ILE A 94 20.70 -11.08 3.88
C ILE A 94 20.01 -9.72 4.08
N GLU A 95 19.05 -9.41 3.23
CA GLU A 95 18.15 -8.28 3.43
C GLU A 95 16.89 -8.79 4.12
N LEU A 96 16.72 -8.47 5.41
CA LEU A 96 15.54 -8.75 6.19
C LEU A 96 14.93 -7.44 6.68
N ARG A 97 13.64 -7.22 6.42
CA ARG A 97 12.96 -5.99 6.81
C ARG A 97 11.54 -6.29 7.27
N PHE A 98 11.05 -5.47 8.20
CA PHE A 98 9.66 -5.52 8.67
C PHE A 98 9.03 -4.14 8.57
N SER A 99 7.72 -4.10 8.42
CA SER A 99 6.93 -2.88 8.39
C SER A 99 5.49 -3.17 8.82
N ALA A 100 4.77 -2.13 9.23
CA ALA A 100 3.35 -2.23 9.52
C ALA A 100 2.58 -1.13 8.81
N ASP A 101 1.48 -1.50 8.17
CA ASP A 101 0.45 -0.57 7.71
C ASP A 101 -0.83 -0.70 8.56
N ARG A 102 -1.96 -0.16 8.10
CA ARG A 102 -3.23 -0.25 8.84
C ARG A 102 -3.73 -1.69 8.97
N ASP A 103 -3.59 -2.47 7.92
CA ASP A 103 -4.26 -3.76 7.77
C ASP A 103 -3.32 -4.95 7.82
N THR A 104 -1.99 -4.71 7.68
CA THR A 104 -1.02 -5.79 7.62
C THR A 104 0.25 -5.49 8.40
N PHE A 105 0.83 -6.52 9.00
CA PHE A 105 2.21 -6.57 9.44
C PHE A 105 3.01 -7.34 8.41
N ARG A 106 4.03 -6.73 7.82
CA ARG A 106 4.75 -7.26 6.65
C ARG A 106 6.20 -7.55 6.97
N GLY A 107 6.75 -8.52 6.26
CA GLY A 107 8.17 -8.73 6.19
C GLY A 107 8.64 -9.08 4.78
N SER A 108 9.90 -8.78 4.52
CA SER A 108 10.60 -9.17 3.30
C SER A 108 11.93 -9.79 3.62
N LEU A 109 12.28 -10.87 2.92
CA LEU A 109 13.56 -11.54 3.00
C LEU A 109 14.13 -11.70 1.60
N LYS A 110 15.35 -11.23 1.39
CA LYS A 110 16.07 -11.41 0.13
C LYS A 110 17.49 -11.85 0.40
N THR A 111 17.92 -12.92 -0.26
CA THR A 111 19.26 -13.47 -0.10
C THR A 111 19.67 -14.35 -1.28
N LEU A 112 20.95 -14.70 -1.34
CA LEU A 112 21.45 -15.71 -2.27
C LEU A 112 20.99 -17.11 -1.81
N VAL A 113 20.77 -18.01 -2.78
CA VAL A 113 20.35 -19.40 -2.49
C VAL A 113 21.35 -20.12 -1.59
N SER A 114 22.65 -19.83 -1.70
CA SER A 114 23.70 -20.40 -0.83
C SER A 114 23.56 -20.02 0.65
N HIS A 115 22.85 -18.94 0.97
CA HIS A 115 22.68 -18.43 2.33
C HIS A 115 21.27 -18.68 2.90
N LEU A 116 20.41 -19.38 2.16
CA LEU A 116 19.03 -19.65 2.58
C LEU A 116 18.91 -20.28 3.97
N PRO A 117 19.71 -21.30 4.37
CA PRO A 117 19.57 -21.89 5.71
C PRO A 117 19.78 -20.83 6.82
N LYS A 118 20.78 -19.95 6.67
CA LYS A 118 21.03 -18.91 7.66
C LYS A 118 19.95 -17.81 7.63
N ALA A 119 19.48 -17.45 6.45
CA ALA A 119 18.44 -16.44 6.29
C ALA A 119 17.11 -16.87 6.92
N VAL A 120 16.74 -18.13 6.73
CA VAL A 120 15.54 -18.73 7.33
C VAL A 120 15.68 -18.87 8.85
N GLU A 121 16.85 -19.28 9.35
CA GLU A 121 17.15 -19.29 10.80
C GLU A 121 16.94 -17.91 11.41
N LEU A 122 17.52 -16.86 10.83
CA LEU A 122 17.39 -15.48 11.33
C LEU A 122 15.95 -14.99 11.26
N LEU A 123 15.23 -15.28 10.18
CA LEU A 123 13.81 -14.94 10.05
C LEU A 123 12.98 -15.63 11.14
N ARG A 124 13.17 -16.95 11.34
CA ARG A 124 12.49 -17.70 12.39
C ARG A 124 12.75 -17.11 13.78
N LEU A 125 14.01 -16.81 14.09
CA LEU A 125 14.39 -16.19 15.37
C LEU A 125 13.73 -14.82 15.54
N ALA A 126 13.77 -13.96 14.50
CA ALA A 126 13.14 -12.64 14.54
C ALA A 126 11.63 -12.72 14.84
N LEU A 127 10.93 -13.66 14.21
CA LEU A 127 9.48 -13.81 14.40
C LEU A 127 9.12 -14.42 15.76
N ASN A 128 9.88 -15.41 16.25
CA ASN A 128 9.50 -16.20 17.43
C ASN A 128 10.25 -15.79 18.70
N GLU A 129 11.51 -15.36 18.58
CA GLU A 129 12.44 -15.18 19.69
C GLU A 129 13.04 -13.77 19.74
N ALA A 130 12.33 -12.74 19.22
CA ALA A 130 12.77 -11.36 19.35
C ALA A 130 12.98 -10.98 20.81
N ARG A 131 14.17 -10.48 21.15
CA ARG A 131 14.62 -10.26 22.54
C ARG A 131 13.91 -9.10 23.21
N LEU A 132 13.51 -8.10 22.46
CA LEU A 132 12.81 -6.89 22.94
C LEU A 132 13.52 -6.30 24.17
N GLU A 133 14.84 -6.10 24.07
CA GLU A 133 15.66 -5.60 25.16
C GLU A 133 15.36 -4.13 25.47
N PRO A 134 15.45 -3.71 26.76
CA PRO A 134 15.11 -2.35 27.17
C PRO A 134 15.90 -1.28 26.40
N GLU A 135 17.18 -1.52 26.13
CA GLU A 135 18.07 -0.60 25.41
C GLU A 135 17.65 -0.47 23.94
N ALA A 136 17.29 -1.57 23.29
CA ALA A 136 16.78 -1.56 21.91
C ALA A 136 15.41 -0.86 21.84
N ILE A 137 14.50 -1.15 22.77
CA ILE A 137 13.21 -0.46 22.91
C ILE A 137 13.43 1.04 23.07
N ALA A 138 14.35 1.48 23.92
CA ALA A 138 14.64 2.90 24.13
C ALA A 138 15.19 3.56 22.87
N ARG A 139 16.08 2.88 22.14
CA ARG A 139 16.68 3.36 20.89
C ARG A 139 15.61 3.51 19.78
N VAL A 140 14.83 2.46 19.53
CA VAL A 140 13.78 2.47 18.48
C VAL A 140 12.69 3.50 18.84
N ARG A 141 12.29 3.59 20.11
CA ARG A 141 11.38 4.64 20.59
C ARG A 141 11.92 6.03 20.26
N GLY A 142 13.20 6.29 20.61
CA GLY A 142 13.85 7.57 20.33
C GLY A 142 13.86 7.93 18.84
N GLN A 143 14.07 6.96 17.96
CA GLN A 143 14.02 7.14 16.50
C GLN A 143 12.59 7.49 16.03
N ILE A 144 11.57 6.79 16.52
CA ILE A 144 10.17 7.07 16.20
C ILE A 144 9.78 8.47 16.69
N GLU A 145 10.10 8.82 17.94
CA GLU A 145 9.83 10.13 18.51
C GLU A 145 10.54 11.27 17.76
N ALA A 146 11.79 11.08 17.37
CA ALA A 146 12.53 12.05 16.56
C ALA A 146 11.83 12.29 15.20
N GLY A 147 11.38 11.20 14.54
CA GLY A 147 10.58 11.29 13.33
C GLY A 147 9.24 12.00 13.55
N LEU A 148 8.52 11.70 14.63
CA LEU A 148 7.25 12.37 14.95
C LEU A 148 7.43 13.87 15.25
N ARG A 149 8.53 14.26 15.92
CA ARG A 149 8.86 15.69 16.15
C ARG A 149 9.20 16.39 14.83
N HIS A 150 9.94 15.74 13.94
CA HIS A 150 10.23 16.28 12.61
C HIS A 150 8.94 16.49 11.79
N ASP A 151 8.01 15.55 11.88
CA ASP A 151 6.73 15.58 11.17
C ASP A 151 5.71 16.58 11.76
N ALA A 152 5.94 17.09 12.97
CA ALA A 152 5.01 17.95 13.69
C ALA A 152 4.70 19.29 12.99
N SER A 153 5.61 19.76 12.12
CA SER A 153 5.42 20.96 11.29
C SER A 153 5.28 20.67 9.79
N ASN A 154 5.25 19.39 9.41
CA ASN A 154 5.12 18.99 8.01
C ASN A 154 3.66 19.10 7.55
N PRO A 155 3.31 19.99 6.62
CA PRO A 155 1.92 20.19 6.20
C PRO A 155 1.32 18.96 5.54
N ASP A 156 2.11 18.11 4.87
CA ASP A 156 1.64 16.85 4.28
C ASP A 156 1.15 15.87 5.36
N VAL A 157 1.95 15.71 6.41
CA VAL A 157 1.63 14.82 7.53
C VAL A 157 0.42 15.35 8.30
N LEU A 158 0.38 16.65 8.56
CA LEU A 158 -0.73 17.30 9.27
C LEU A 158 -2.04 17.19 8.48
N ALA A 159 -2.01 17.46 7.16
CA ALA A 159 -3.18 17.30 6.30
C ALA A 159 -3.69 15.86 6.28
N MET A 160 -2.79 14.88 6.13
CA MET A 160 -3.15 13.47 6.09
C MET A 160 -3.70 12.99 7.44
N ARG A 161 -3.10 13.41 8.55
CA ARG A 161 -3.58 13.08 9.89
C ARG A 161 -4.99 13.62 10.11
N ALA A 162 -5.20 14.92 9.85
CA ALA A 162 -6.51 15.55 10.01
C ALA A 162 -7.56 14.94 9.06
N PHE A 163 -7.15 14.54 7.84
CA PHE A 163 -8.02 13.82 6.91
C PHE A 163 -8.47 12.47 7.50
N ASN A 164 -7.53 11.65 7.95
CA ASN A 164 -7.86 10.34 8.51
C ASN A 164 -8.71 10.43 9.80
N GLU A 165 -8.39 11.37 10.69
CA GLU A 165 -9.17 11.64 11.90
C GLU A 165 -10.62 12.00 11.59
N THR A 166 -10.86 12.75 10.50
CA THR A 166 -12.19 13.15 10.08
C THR A 166 -12.88 12.05 9.27
N ALA A 167 -12.17 11.45 8.32
CA ALA A 167 -12.72 10.40 7.45
C ALA A 167 -13.09 9.11 8.20
N PHE A 168 -12.38 8.81 9.28
CA PHE A 168 -12.53 7.57 10.04
C PHE A 168 -12.70 7.83 11.54
N ALA A 169 -13.48 8.83 11.91
CA ALA A 169 -13.71 9.19 13.30
C ALA A 169 -14.26 8.00 14.10
N GLY A 170 -13.62 7.71 15.25
CA GLY A 170 -14.01 6.57 16.11
C GLY A 170 -13.59 5.19 15.60
N HIS A 171 -13.02 5.08 14.41
CA HIS A 171 -12.55 3.84 13.81
C HIS A 171 -11.01 3.71 13.94
N PRO A 172 -10.44 2.48 14.01
CA PRO A 172 -8.99 2.28 14.04
C PRO A 172 -8.23 2.98 12.91
N TYR A 173 -8.81 3.14 11.74
CA TYR A 173 -8.21 3.83 10.60
C TYR A 173 -7.99 5.33 10.80
N GLY A 174 -8.71 5.96 11.72
CA GLY A 174 -8.49 7.35 12.11
C GLY A 174 -7.24 7.55 12.98
N ARG A 175 -6.71 6.46 13.57
CA ARG A 175 -5.51 6.50 14.42
C ARG A 175 -4.24 6.56 13.57
N PRO A 176 -3.20 7.30 14.00
CA PRO A 176 -1.92 7.32 13.29
C PRO A 176 -1.19 5.99 13.43
N VAL A 177 -0.77 5.39 12.31
CA VAL A 177 -0.02 4.10 12.29
C VAL A 177 1.27 4.18 13.09
N ARG A 178 1.98 5.31 13.05
CA ARG A 178 3.22 5.54 13.81
C ARG A 178 3.00 5.96 15.26
N GLY A 179 1.74 6.11 15.67
CA GLY A 179 1.37 6.63 16.99
C GLY A 179 1.53 8.15 17.12
N SER A 180 1.50 8.61 18.35
CA SER A 180 1.80 9.98 18.79
C SER A 180 2.98 9.95 19.77
N LEU A 181 3.55 11.11 20.11
CA LEU A 181 4.61 11.17 21.14
C LEU A 181 4.16 10.54 22.45
N ASP A 182 2.94 10.82 22.90
CA ASP A 182 2.41 10.28 24.14
C ASP A 182 2.16 8.77 24.06
N SER A 183 1.56 8.28 22.97
CA SER A 183 1.29 6.85 22.82
C SER A 183 2.57 6.03 22.70
N VAL A 184 3.55 6.50 21.93
CA VAL A 184 4.84 5.84 21.73
C VAL A 184 5.65 5.80 23.05
N ALA A 185 5.63 6.88 23.82
CA ALA A 185 6.26 6.91 25.14
C ALA A 185 5.65 5.88 26.12
N ALA A 186 4.35 5.58 25.98
CA ALA A 186 3.63 4.64 26.85
C ALA A 186 3.78 3.16 26.41
N ILE A 187 4.25 2.86 25.19
CA ILE A 187 4.44 1.47 24.72
C ILE A 187 5.55 0.81 25.53
N ASN A 188 5.30 -0.39 26.03
CA ASN A 188 6.26 -1.18 26.77
C ASN A 188 6.49 -2.56 26.13
N ARG A 189 7.38 -3.37 26.72
CA ARG A 189 7.72 -4.71 26.24
C ARG A 189 6.51 -5.65 26.15
N ASP A 190 5.61 -5.57 27.12
CA ASP A 190 4.44 -6.44 27.20
C ASP A 190 3.46 -6.14 26.06
N ASP A 191 3.29 -4.86 25.68
CA ASP A 191 2.49 -4.47 24.52
C ASP A 191 3.04 -5.06 23.22
N LEU A 192 4.36 -4.99 23.02
CA LEU A 192 5.04 -5.55 21.85
C LEU A 192 4.91 -7.07 21.81
N SER A 193 5.11 -7.73 22.96
CA SER A 193 4.99 -9.19 23.10
C SER A 193 3.55 -9.66 22.85
N ALA A 194 2.57 -8.97 23.42
CA ALA A 194 1.15 -9.28 23.22
C ALA A 194 0.73 -9.11 21.76
N PHE A 195 1.15 -8.00 21.09
CA PHE A 195 0.87 -7.80 19.67
C PHE A 195 1.48 -8.91 18.82
N ARG A 196 2.77 -9.26 19.06
CA ARG A 196 3.44 -10.34 18.35
C ARG A 196 2.68 -11.66 18.50
N ALA A 197 2.34 -12.04 19.72
CA ALA A 197 1.64 -13.30 20.01
C ALA A 197 0.22 -13.36 19.43
N GLY A 198 -0.48 -12.22 19.39
CA GLY A 198 -1.86 -12.16 18.89
C GLY A 198 -1.98 -12.03 17.37
N VAL A 199 -1.00 -11.38 16.73
CA VAL A 199 -1.10 -11.07 15.28
C VAL A 199 -0.28 -12.00 14.42
N LEU A 200 0.94 -12.38 14.82
CA LEU A 200 1.81 -13.22 14.01
C LEU A 200 1.42 -14.70 14.16
N ALA A 201 0.53 -15.19 13.29
CA ALA A 201 0.01 -16.55 13.31
C ALA A 201 -0.13 -17.11 11.89
N ARG A 202 -0.23 -18.46 11.79
CA ARG A 202 -0.27 -19.13 10.50
C ARG A 202 -1.58 -18.98 9.74
N ASP A 203 -2.71 -18.82 10.44
CA ASP A 203 -4.05 -18.70 9.84
C ASP A 203 -4.28 -17.38 9.10
N ASN A 204 -3.51 -16.34 9.41
CA ASN A 204 -3.59 -15.01 8.79
C ASN A 204 -2.35 -14.63 7.97
N LEU A 205 -1.45 -15.60 7.75
CA LEU A 205 -0.20 -15.44 7.01
C LEU A 205 -0.42 -15.62 5.50
N HIS A 206 0.09 -14.68 4.73
CA HIS A 206 0.19 -14.73 3.27
C HIS A 206 1.66 -14.67 2.88
N VAL A 207 2.10 -15.54 1.97
CA VAL A 207 3.50 -15.61 1.52
C VAL A 207 3.57 -15.65 0.00
N ALA A 208 4.52 -14.92 -0.56
CA ALA A 208 4.88 -14.98 -1.98
C ALA A 208 6.39 -15.06 -2.13
N ALA A 209 6.86 -15.90 -3.03
CA ALA A 209 8.27 -16.15 -3.27
C ALA A 209 8.59 -16.09 -4.77
N VAL A 210 9.74 -15.51 -5.09
CA VAL A 210 10.27 -15.48 -6.46
C VAL A 210 11.76 -15.76 -6.39
N GLY A 211 12.24 -16.76 -7.10
CA GLY A 211 13.68 -17.03 -7.13
C GLY A 211 14.05 -18.45 -7.54
N ALA A 212 15.32 -18.76 -7.33
CA ALA A 212 15.94 -19.99 -7.80
C ALA A 212 15.73 -21.16 -6.80
N VAL A 213 14.47 -21.41 -6.45
CA VAL A 213 14.02 -22.54 -5.62
C VAL A 213 12.81 -23.20 -6.27
N ASN A 214 12.68 -24.52 -6.12
CA ASN A 214 11.48 -25.25 -6.53
C ASN A 214 10.46 -25.33 -5.38
N ALA A 215 9.27 -25.89 -5.67
CA ALA A 215 8.19 -26.02 -4.70
C ALA A 215 8.56 -26.84 -3.46
N ASP A 216 9.31 -27.94 -3.62
CA ASP A 216 9.71 -28.81 -2.49
C ASP A 216 10.67 -28.08 -1.55
N VAL A 217 11.68 -27.40 -2.10
CA VAL A 217 12.62 -26.60 -1.32
C VAL A 217 11.88 -25.46 -0.61
N LEU A 218 11.00 -24.75 -1.32
CA LEU A 218 10.21 -23.67 -0.69
C LEU A 218 9.34 -24.22 0.43
N GLY A 219 8.68 -25.39 0.24
CA GLY A 219 7.85 -26.00 1.27
C GLY A 219 8.62 -26.26 2.57
N ALA A 220 9.84 -26.80 2.49
CA ALA A 220 10.70 -26.97 3.67
C ALA A 220 11.09 -25.66 4.33
N LEU A 221 11.49 -24.63 3.53
CA LEU A 221 11.84 -23.30 4.04
C LEU A 221 10.66 -22.62 4.74
N LEU A 222 9.44 -22.83 4.26
CA LEU A 222 8.22 -22.27 4.89
C LEU A 222 7.99 -22.88 6.28
N ASP A 223 8.16 -24.18 6.43
CA ASP A 223 8.02 -24.84 7.73
C ASP A 223 9.11 -24.41 8.70
N ASP A 224 10.35 -24.31 8.23
CA ASP A 224 11.48 -23.83 9.04
C ASP A 224 11.27 -22.37 9.48
N ALA A 225 10.74 -21.50 8.63
CA ALA A 225 10.56 -20.08 8.92
C ALA A 225 9.33 -19.78 9.81
N PHE A 226 8.20 -20.45 9.52
CA PHE A 226 6.89 -20.08 10.06
C PHE A 226 6.22 -21.19 10.88
N GLY A 227 6.78 -22.40 10.90
CA GLY A 227 6.17 -23.55 11.56
C GLY A 227 5.97 -23.38 13.06
N ASP A 228 6.88 -22.66 13.74
CA ASP A 228 6.83 -22.40 15.18
C ASP A 228 5.80 -21.30 15.56
N LEU A 229 5.22 -20.60 14.61
CA LEU A 229 4.21 -19.56 14.88
C LEU A 229 2.91 -20.20 15.39
N PRO A 230 2.13 -19.50 16.23
CA PRO A 230 0.79 -19.93 16.64
C PRO A 230 -0.06 -20.33 15.43
N GLN A 231 -0.89 -21.36 15.61
CA GLN A 231 -1.79 -21.80 14.53
C GLN A 231 -2.88 -20.79 14.24
N ALA A 232 -3.41 -20.11 15.28
CA ALA A 232 -4.51 -19.17 15.19
C ALA A 232 -4.12 -17.82 15.77
N SER A 233 -4.52 -16.76 15.07
CA SER A 233 -4.38 -15.38 15.50
C SER A 233 -5.49 -15.00 16.49
N ASP A 234 -5.22 -13.99 17.34
CA ASP A 234 -6.19 -13.38 18.26
C ASP A 234 -6.49 -11.94 17.80
N LEU A 235 -7.16 -11.83 16.67
CA LEU A 235 -7.47 -10.54 16.06
C LEU A 235 -8.78 -9.96 16.57
N THR A 236 -8.74 -8.71 17.01
CA THR A 236 -9.95 -7.93 17.27
C THR A 236 -10.69 -7.67 15.98
N GLN A 237 -12.00 -7.91 15.97
CA GLN A 237 -12.82 -7.62 14.80
C GLN A 237 -12.87 -6.11 14.52
N VAL A 238 -12.44 -5.72 13.32
CA VAL A 238 -12.52 -4.34 12.81
C VAL A 238 -13.77 -4.21 11.93
N ALA A 239 -14.64 -3.24 12.23
CA ALA A 239 -15.87 -3.02 11.48
C ALA A 239 -15.59 -2.45 10.08
N GLN A 240 -16.52 -2.64 9.14
CA GLN A 240 -16.49 -1.88 7.89
C GLN A 240 -16.93 -0.44 8.16
N ILE A 241 -16.28 0.52 7.51
CA ILE A 241 -16.62 1.93 7.63
C ILE A 241 -16.65 2.61 6.26
N GLU A 242 -17.66 3.43 6.04
CA GLU A 242 -17.68 4.36 4.92
C GLU A 242 -16.99 5.67 5.34
N LEU A 243 -16.31 6.33 4.38
CA LEU A 243 -15.66 7.61 4.61
C LEU A 243 -16.67 8.63 5.16
N GLN A 244 -16.39 9.17 6.32
CA GLN A 244 -17.17 10.19 7.01
C GLN A 244 -16.70 11.61 6.63
N GLY A 245 -17.40 12.63 7.16
CA GLY A 245 -17.05 14.02 6.90
C GLY A 245 -17.29 14.45 5.45
N GLN A 246 -18.24 13.81 4.75
CA GLN A 246 -18.60 14.18 3.39
C GLN A 246 -19.10 15.63 3.35
N GLY A 247 -18.58 16.43 2.41
CA GLY A 247 -18.89 17.85 2.28
C GLY A 247 -18.18 18.77 3.27
N VAL A 248 -17.40 18.22 4.21
CA VAL A 248 -16.66 18.99 5.21
C VAL A 248 -15.40 19.59 4.59
N ARG A 249 -15.12 20.86 4.94
CA ARG A 249 -13.83 21.51 4.73
C ARG A 249 -13.17 21.75 6.07
N ARG A 250 -11.91 21.35 6.23
CA ARG A 250 -11.14 21.54 7.48
C ARG A 250 -9.80 22.19 7.16
N VAL A 251 -9.46 23.23 7.92
CA VAL A 251 -8.14 23.89 7.82
C VAL A 251 -7.32 23.53 9.06
N VAL A 252 -6.08 23.15 8.84
CA VAL A 252 -5.04 22.97 9.87
C VAL A 252 -4.01 24.06 9.66
N GLU A 253 -4.01 25.05 10.55
CA GLU A 253 -3.09 26.16 10.46
C GLU A 253 -1.65 25.74 10.77
N VAL A 254 -0.75 25.98 9.85
CA VAL A 254 0.69 25.78 10.01
C VAL A 254 1.47 26.79 9.16
N GLU A 255 2.54 27.32 9.73
CA GLU A 255 3.42 28.28 9.04
C GLU A 255 4.19 27.56 7.92
N THR A 256 3.78 27.79 6.69
CA THR A 256 4.41 27.21 5.51
C THR A 256 4.19 28.11 4.28
N PRO A 257 5.13 28.17 3.34
CA PRO A 257 4.97 28.95 2.11
C PRO A 257 3.93 28.37 1.13
N GLN A 258 3.58 27.10 1.29
CA GLN A 258 2.59 26.41 0.46
C GLN A 258 1.63 25.62 1.34
N SER A 259 0.36 25.68 1.03
CA SER A 259 -0.64 24.80 1.64
C SER A 259 -0.73 23.47 0.91
N VAL A 260 -0.88 22.41 1.68
CA VAL A 260 -1.19 21.07 1.19
C VAL A 260 -2.68 20.83 1.29
N VAL A 261 -3.28 20.36 0.22
CA VAL A 261 -4.70 19.98 0.15
C VAL A 261 -4.81 18.47 -0.01
N ARG A 262 -5.62 17.86 0.84
CA ARG A 262 -6.06 16.46 0.72
C ARG A 262 -7.56 16.45 0.52
N PHE A 263 -8.03 15.67 -0.45
CA PHE A 263 -9.46 15.52 -0.71
C PHE A 263 -9.81 14.06 -0.91
N GLY A 264 -11.03 13.69 -0.56
CA GLY A 264 -11.50 12.33 -0.75
C GLY A 264 -13.01 12.20 -0.57
N ALA A 265 -13.54 11.11 -1.08
CA ALA A 265 -14.95 10.73 -1.02
C ALA A 265 -15.06 9.21 -0.88
N PRO A 266 -16.25 8.64 -0.60
CA PRO A 266 -16.47 7.21 -0.71
C PRO A 266 -16.04 6.68 -2.07
N GLY A 267 -15.34 5.54 -2.08
CA GLY A 267 -14.85 4.86 -3.27
C GLY A 267 -15.56 3.53 -3.50
N VAL A 268 -14.91 2.64 -4.24
CA VAL A 268 -15.41 1.28 -4.50
C VAL A 268 -14.44 0.24 -3.97
N ALA A 269 -14.98 -0.82 -3.38
CA ALA A 269 -14.20 -1.94 -2.87
C ALA A 269 -13.49 -2.70 -4.01
N ARG A 270 -12.42 -3.43 -3.68
CA ARG A 270 -11.59 -4.16 -4.66
C ARG A 270 -12.38 -5.18 -5.49
N HIS A 271 -13.35 -5.83 -4.87
CA HIS A 271 -14.20 -6.85 -5.50
C HIS A 271 -15.52 -6.30 -6.06
N ASP A 272 -15.70 -4.98 -6.06
CA ASP A 272 -16.88 -4.36 -6.68
C ASP A 272 -16.86 -4.61 -8.21
N PRO A 273 -17.99 -4.99 -8.82
CA PRO A 273 -18.08 -5.20 -10.27
C PRO A 273 -17.63 -3.97 -11.09
N ASP A 274 -17.83 -2.77 -10.57
CA ASP A 274 -17.44 -1.51 -11.22
C ASP A 274 -15.98 -1.13 -10.96
N TYR A 275 -15.22 -1.89 -10.15
CA TYR A 275 -13.86 -1.50 -9.75
C TYR A 275 -12.94 -1.20 -10.95
N MET A 276 -12.95 -2.05 -11.98
CA MET A 276 -12.08 -1.84 -13.15
C MET A 276 -12.50 -0.62 -13.97
N ALA A 277 -13.79 -0.38 -14.11
CA ALA A 277 -14.34 0.80 -14.77
C ALA A 277 -14.00 2.08 -13.97
N ALA A 278 -14.15 2.04 -12.65
CA ALA A 278 -13.75 3.11 -11.73
C ALA A 278 -12.23 3.39 -11.78
N HIS A 279 -11.41 2.34 -11.90
CA HIS A 279 -9.96 2.47 -12.03
C HIS A 279 -9.57 3.19 -13.33
N ILE A 280 -10.22 2.87 -14.45
CA ILE A 280 -10.03 3.57 -15.71
C ILE A 280 -10.50 5.03 -15.60
N ALA A 281 -11.68 5.27 -15.00
CA ALA A 281 -12.19 6.62 -14.77
C ALA A 281 -11.24 7.47 -13.93
N ASN A 282 -10.71 6.91 -12.82
CA ASN A 282 -9.73 7.59 -12.00
C ASN A 282 -8.40 7.83 -12.73
N HIS A 283 -7.96 6.89 -13.56
CA HIS A 283 -6.76 7.10 -14.38
C HIS A 283 -6.90 8.33 -15.28
N ILE A 284 -8.05 8.49 -15.92
CA ILE A 284 -8.36 9.65 -16.77
C ILE A 284 -8.44 10.93 -15.94
N LEU A 285 -9.07 10.87 -14.75
CA LEU A 285 -9.28 12.04 -13.90
C LEU A 285 -7.97 12.56 -13.30
N GLY A 286 -7.22 11.71 -12.57
CA GLY A 286 -6.05 12.15 -11.80
C GLY A 286 -4.94 11.11 -11.64
N GLY A 287 -5.15 9.84 -12.06
CA GLY A 287 -4.18 8.75 -11.93
C GLY A 287 -3.15 8.67 -13.06
N GLY A 288 -3.45 9.24 -14.22
CA GLY A 288 -2.62 9.19 -15.42
C GLY A 288 -1.48 10.22 -15.47
N VAL A 289 -1.12 10.81 -14.35
CA VAL A 289 -0.10 11.85 -14.19
C VAL A 289 -0.24 12.96 -15.26
N PHE A 290 0.66 13.05 -16.23
CA PHE A 290 0.69 14.14 -17.23
C PHE A 290 -0.53 14.16 -18.20
N SER A 291 -1.15 13.03 -18.45
CA SER A 291 -2.32 12.95 -19.33
C SER A 291 -3.66 13.15 -18.60
N ALA A 292 -3.65 13.17 -17.28
CA ALA A 292 -4.86 13.29 -16.47
C ALA A 292 -5.52 14.66 -16.57
N ARG A 293 -6.87 14.68 -16.48
CA ARG A 293 -7.67 15.92 -16.55
C ARG A 293 -7.26 16.91 -15.46
N LEU A 294 -7.11 16.46 -14.20
CA LEU A 294 -6.69 17.31 -13.10
C LEU A 294 -5.34 17.97 -13.35
N PHE A 295 -4.37 17.21 -13.90
CA PHE A 295 -3.06 17.76 -14.22
C PHE A 295 -3.13 18.86 -15.27
N ARG A 296 -3.89 18.64 -16.35
CA ARG A 296 -4.10 19.63 -17.39
C ARG A 296 -4.76 20.91 -16.88
N GLU A 297 -5.83 20.76 -16.06
CA GLU A 297 -6.61 21.89 -15.58
C GLU A 297 -5.87 22.71 -14.50
N VAL A 298 -5.21 22.04 -13.56
CA VAL A 298 -4.58 22.66 -12.40
C VAL A 298 -3.17 23.17 -12.74
N ARG A 299 -2.36 22.34 -13.42
CA ARG A 299 -0.96 22.67 -13.72
C ARG A 299 -0.80 23.36 -15.07
N GLU A 300 -1.19 22.71 -16.16
CA GLU A 300 -0.83 23.22 -17.51
C GLU A 300 -1.57 24.48 -17.86
N LYS A 301 -2.90 24.53 -17.62
CA LYS A 301 -3.72 25.68 -18.03
C LYS A 301 -3.64 26.87 -17.04
N ARG A 302 -3.46 26.59 -15.74
CA ARG A 302 -3.58 27.64 -14.71
C ARG A 302 -2.33 27.86 -13.88
N GLY A 303 -1.37 26.94 -13.92
CA GLY A 303 -0.14 27.03 -13.14
C GLY A 303 -0.39 27.10 -11.62
N LEU A 304 -1.47 26.45 -11.14
CA LEU A 304 -1.87 26.52 -9.74
C LEU A 304 -0.96 25.68 -8.85
N ALA A 305 -0.54 24.51 -9.31
CA ALA A 305 0.26 23.56 -8.56
C ALA A 305 1.29 22.87 -9.45
N TYR A 306 2.37 22.40 -8.87
CA TYR A 306 3.35 21.57 -9.58
C TYR A 306 2.80 20.18 -9.91
N GLY A 307 1.94 19.63 -9.06
CA GLY A 307 1.30 18.33 -9.26
C GLY A 307 -0.04 18.23 -8.54
N VAL A 308 -0.92 17.47 -9.14
CA VAL A 308 -2.20 17.05 -8.57
C VAL A 308 -2.46 15.62 -9.02
N SER A 309 -2.94 14.79 -8.11
CA SER A 309 -3.22 13.39 -8.43
C SER A 309 -4.41 12.87 -7.63
N SER A 310 -4.99 11.77 -8.12
CA SER A 310 -5.99 11.00 -7.39
C SER A 310 -5.80 9.50 -7.60
N ALA A 311 -6.31 8.71 -6.66
CA ALA A 311 -6.26 7.26 -6.68
C ALA A 311 -7.51 6.66 -6.01
N LEU A 312 -7.80 5.40 -6.33
CA LEU A 312 -8.74 4.58 -5.57
C LEU A 312 -7.96 3.80 -4.51
N TYR A 313 -8.43 3.85 -3.29
CA TYR A 313 -7.88 3.11 -2.15
C TYR A 313 -8.91 2.11 -1.65
N PRO A 314 -8.93 0.89 -2.20
CA PRO A 314 -9.77 -0.21 -1.71
C PRO A 314 -9.06 -0.84 -0.50
N MET A 315 -9.30 -0.29 0.69
CA MET A 315 -8.75 -0.81 1.95
C MET A 315 -9.58 -2.00 2.42
N ARG A 316 -9.05 -2.77 3.35
CA ARG A 316 -9.73 -3.96 3.87
C ARG A 316 -11.08 -3.66 4.54
N HIS A 317 -11.17 -2.53 5.24
CA HIS A 317 -12.35 -2.12 6.01
C HIS A 317 -12.98 -0.82 5.53
N ALA A 318 -12.50 -0.25 4.44
CA ALA A 318 -13.06 0.95 3.80
C ALA A 318 -12.71 0.98 2.32
N ALA A 319 -13.41 1.80 1.56
CA ALA A 319 -13.01 2.13 0.20
C ALA A 319 -13.15 3.63 -0.02
N MET A 320 -12.13 4.27 -0.56
CA MET A 320 -12.16 5.70 -0.82
C MET A 320 -11.58 6.07 -2.18
N PHE A 321 -12.12 7.11 -2.77
CA PHE A 321 -11.45 7.96 -3.74
C PHE A 321 -10.66 9.00 -2.96
N PHE A 322 -9.40 9.19 -3.30
CA PHE A 322 -8.53 10.09 -2.56
C PHE A 322 -7.57 10.80 -3.51
N GLY A 323 -7.26 12.06 -3.22
CA GLY A 323 -6.31 12.83 -3.99
C GLY A 323 -5.67 13.97 -3.20
N GLY A 324 -4.76 14.67 -3.85
CA GLY A 324 -4.11 15.80 -3.23
C GLY A 324 -3.29 16.65 -4.16
N THR A 325 -2.95 17.84 -3.67
CA THR A 325 -2.08 18.83 -4.31
C THR A 325 -1.38 19.69 -3.27
N ALA A 326 -0.36 20.41 -3.69
CA ALA A 326 0.25 21.48 -2.91
C ALA A 326 0.32 22.74 -3.77
N THR A 327 -0.05 23.90 -3.21
CA THR A 327 -0.14 25.17 -3.93
C THR A 327 0.20 26.35 -3.02
N LYS A 328 0.46 27.53 -3.59
CA LYS A 328 0.66 28.75 -2.82
C LYS A 328 -0.57 29.07 -1.98
N ASN A 329 -0.37 29.63 -0.79
CA ASN A 329 -1.45 29.95 0.16
C ASN A 329 -2.58 30.80 -0.46
N GLU A 330 -2.24 31.73 -1.37
CA GLU A 330 -3.19 32.62 -2.05
C GLU A 330 -3.97 31.91 -3.17
N ARG A 331 -3.53 30.74 -3.60
CA ARG A 331 -4.14 30.00 -4.73
C ARG A 331 -4.92 28.75 -4.31
N VAL A 332 -5.02 28.51 -3.00
CA VAL A 332 -5.67 27.29 -2.47
C VAL A 332 -7.14 27.22 -2.84
N ALA A 333 -7.88 28.31 -2.61
CA ALA A 333 -9.31 28.37 -2.89
C ALA A 333 -9.60 28.05 -4.37
N GLU A 334 -8.90 28.73 -5.29
CA GLU A 334 -9.01 28.49 -6.73
C GLU A 334 -8.64 27.04 -7.11
N SER A 335 -7.58 26.49 -6.49
CA SER A 335 -7.17 25.11 -6.75
C SER A 335 -8.26 24.11 -6.35
N ILE A 336 -8.89 24.28 -5.19
CA ILE A 336 -9.99 23.43 -4.71
C ILE A 336 -11.20 23.56 -5.63
N GLU A 337 -11.54 24.78 -6.07
CA GLU A 337 -12.66 25.00 -6.99
C GLU A 337 -12.45 24.30 -8.34
N VAL A 338 -11.25 24.44 -8.94
CA VAL A 338 -10.91 23.79 -10.21
C VAL A 338 -10.94 22.27 -10.07
N ILE A 339 -10.36 21.71 -8.99
CA ILE A 339 -10.38 20.27 -8.71
C ILE A 339 -11.82 19.79 -8.55
N SER A 340 -12.62 20.47 -7.73
CA SER A 340 -14.02 20.10 -7.49
C SER A 340 -14.87 20.17 -8.75
N ALA A 341 -14.68 21.21 -9.58
CA ALA A 341 -15.38 21.35 -10.86
C ALA A 341 -15.04 20.21 -11.83
N GLU A 342 -13.76 19.80 -11.89
CA GLU A 342 -13.35 18.72 -12.77
C GLU A 342 -13.84 17.35 -12.29
N ILE A 343 -13.87 17.12 -10.98
CA ILE A 343 -14.48 15.93 -10.38
C ILE A 343 -15.97 15.88 -10.70
N ALA A 344 -16.69 16.98 -10.50
CA ALA A 344 -18.12 17.08 -10.82
C ALA A 344 -18.38 16.85 -12.31
N ARG A 345 -17.58 17.42 -13.20
CA ARG A 345 -17.67 17.23 -14.64
C ARG A 345 -17.47 15.76 -15.03
N MET A 346 -16.46 15.10 -14.44
CA MET A 346 -16.21 13.67 -14.67
C MET A 346 -17.40 12.81 -14.22
N GLY A 347 -18.00 13.14 -13.08
CA GLY A 347 -19.20 12.44 -12.59
C GLY A 347 -20.43 12.65 -13.46
N ALA A 348 -20.65 13.88 -13.95
CA ALA A 348 -21.85 14.23 -14.73
C ALA A 348 -21.76 13.77 -16.20
N GLU A 349 -20.64 14.00 -16.87
CA GLU A 349 -20.47 13.79 -18.30
C GLU A 349 -19.75 12.46 -18.61
N GLY A 350 -18.90 11.99 -17.69
CA GLY A 350 -17.99 10.88 -17.92
C GLY A 350 -16.83 11.25 -18.86
N PRO A 351 -16.05 10.26 -19.31
CA PRO A 351 -14.99 10.45 -20.29
C PRO A 351 -15.51 10.32 -21.73
N ASP A 352 -14.76 10.90 -22.67
CA ASP A 352 -14.98 10.65 -24.08
C ASP A 352 -14.35 9.31 -24.54
N GLU A 353 -14.61 8.93 -25.80
CA GLU A 353 -14.18 7.65 -26.38
C GLU A 353 -12.64 7.55 -26.45
N ASP A 354 -11.98 8.65 -26.85
CA ASP A 354 -10.52 8.69 -26.98
C ASP A 354 -9.81 8.63 -25.63
N GLU A 355 -10.34 9.28 -24.60
CA GLU A 355 -9.81 9.20 -23.23
C GLU A 355 -9.86 7.76 -22.71
N VAL A 356 -10.98 7.05 -22.91
CA VAL A 356 -11.12 5.64 -22.50
C VAL A 356 -10.15 4.76 -23.28
N ARG A 357 -10.06 4.94 -24.59
CA ARG A 357 -9.15 4.18 -25.45
C ARG A 357 -7.68 4.35 -25.02
N LEU A 358 -7.24 5.59 -24.84
CA LEU A 358 -5.86 5.92 -24.45
C LEU A 358 -5.54 5.41 -23.03
N ALA A 359 -6.46 5.56 -22.09
CA ALA A 359 -6.31 5.05 -20.72
C ALA A 359 -6.14 3.52 -20.71
N LYS A 360 -6.98 2.80 -21.46
CA LYS A 360 -6.88 1.34 -21.60
C LYS A 360 -5.55 0.92 -22.22
N GLN A 361 -5.13 1.57 -23.30
CA GLN A 361 -3.84 1.31 -23.93
C GLN A 361 -2.66 1.48 -22.95
N TYR A 362 -2.68 2.58 -22.19
CA TYR A 362 -1.65 2.82 -21.18
C TYR A 362 -1.66 1.77 -20.07
N LEU A 363 -2.83 1.50 -19.47
CA LEU A 363 -2.98 0.56 -18.37
C LEU A 363 -2.60 -0.88 -18.76
N ILE A 364 -2.88 -1.29 -20.00
CA ILE A 364 -2.47 -2.60 -20.52
C ILE A 364 -0.97 -2.62 -20.78
N GLY A 365 -0.44 -1.60 -21.48
CA GLY A 365 0.97 -1.57 -21.87
C GLY A 365 1.94 -1.41 -20.70
N SER A 366 1.58 -0.59 -19.71
CA SER A 366 2.44 -0.34 -18.54
C SER A 366 2.44 -1.47 -17.52
N TYR A 367 1.49 -2.40 -17.59
CA TYR A 367 1.34 -3.45 -16.57
C TYR A 367 2.59 -4.34 -16.44
N ALA A 368 3.22 -4.67 -17.55
CA ALA A 368 4.44 -5.48 -17.56
C ALA A 368 5.63 -4.83 -16.82
N LEU A 369 5.64 -3.49 -16.68
CA LEU A 369 6.70 -2.77 -15.99
C LEU A 369 6.70 -2.99 -14.46
N HIS A 370 5.63 -3.58 -13.92
CA HIS A 370 5.55 -3.92 -12.48
C HIS A 370 6.25 -5.24 -12.15
N PHE A 371 6.79 -5.97 -13.16
CA PHE A 371 7.36 -7.30 -13.03
C PHE A 371 8.83 -7.35 -13.47
N ASP A 372 9.61 -6.29 -13.17
CA ASP A 372 11.00 -6.15 -13.62
C ASP A 372 12.04 -6.74 -12.66
N THR A 373 11.68 -6.97 -11.39
CA THR A 373 12.56 -7.57 -10.38
C THR A 373 11.84 -8.62 -9.55
N SER A 374 12.59 -9.62 -9.03
CA SER A 374 12.02 -10.69 -8.19
C SER A 374 11.25 -10.13 -6.98
N SER A 375 11.78 -9.12 -6.30
CA SER A 375 11.09 -8.48 -5.16
C SER A 375 9.78 -7.79 -5.57
N LYS A 376 9.74 -7.10 -6.72
CA LYS A 376 8.50 -6.49 -7.21
C LYS A 376 7.47 -7.53 -7.61
N ILE A 377 7.90 -8.62 -8.25
CA ILE A 377 7.02 -9.74 -8.59
C ILE A 377 6.45 -10.35 -7.32
N ALA A 378 7.29 -10.68 -6.32
CA ALA A 378 6.86 -11.24 -5.04
C ALA A 378 5.88 -10.29 -4.32
N GLY A 379 6.16 -8.98 -4.30
CA GLY A 379 5.28 -7.97 -3.71
C GLY A 379 3.91 -7.88 -4.41
N GLN A 380 3.87 -7.99 -5.75
CA GLN A 380 2.62 -8.05 -6.51
C GLN A 380 1.82 -9.32 -6.20
N LEU A 381 2.48 -10.48 -6.15
CA LEU A 381 1.86 -11.74 -5.78
C LEU A 381 1.28 -11.68 -4.36
N LEU A 382 2.05 -11.16 -3.40
CA LEU A 382 1.58 -10.96 -2.03
C LEU A 382 0.35 -10.05 -1.98
N HIS A 383 0.39 -8.92 -2.70
CA HIS A 383 -0.76 -8.01 -2.78
C HIS A 383 -2.01 -8.71 -3.34
N LEU A 384 -1.87 -9.46 -4.43
CA LEU A 384 -2.99 -10.20 -5.01
C LEU A 384 -3.53 -11.29 -4.07
N SER A 385 -2.66 -11.97 -3.32
CA SER A 385 -3.04 -12.94 -2.30
C SER A 385 -3.84 -12.30 -1.16
N LEU A 386 -3.36 -11.16 -0.64
CA LEU A 386 -4.05 -10.38 0.41
C LEU A 386 -5.43 -9.89 -0.04
N GLU A 387 -5.54 -9.48 -1.31
CA GLU A 387 -6.78 -9.06 -1.94
C GLU A 387 -7.66 -10.26 -2.36
N LYS A 388 -7.27 -11.50 -2.05
CA LYS A 388 -7.99 -12.73 -2.41
C LYS A 388 -8.29 -12.84 -3.91
N MET A 389 -7.41 -12.30 -4.75
CA MET A 389 -7.48 -12.49 -6.20
C MET A 389 -6.95 -13.89 -6.55
N GLY A 390 -7.46 -14.50 -7.60
CA GLY A 390 -6.93 -15.78 -8.06
C GLY A 390 -5.50 -15.65 -8.59
N VAL A 391 -4.73 -16.74 -8.58
CA VAL A 391 -3.36 -16.80 -9.13
C VAL A 391 -3.32 -16.46 -10.62
N ASP A 392 -4.43 -16.67 -11.33
CA ASP A 392 -4.64 -16.34 -12.75
C ASP A 392 -4.95 -14.87 -13.02
N TYR A 393 -5.06 -14.03 -11.96
CA TYR A 393 -5.42 -12.63 -12.12
C TYR A 393 -4.41 -11.86 -12.97
N ILE A 394 -3.12 -12.16 -12.86
CA ILE A 394 -2.07 -11.51 -13.64
C ILE A 394 -2.35 -11.67 -15.14
N ASP A 395 -2.72 -12.86 -15.58
CA ASP A 395 -3.02 -13.15 -16.98
C ASP A 395 -4.35 -12.54 -17.43
N ARG A 396 -5.38 -12.58 -16.56
CA ARG A 396 -6.73 -12.07 -16.86
C ARG A 396 -6.84 -10.54 -16.79
N ARG A 397 -6.00 -9.87 -16.02
CA ARG A 397 -6.14 -8.43 -15.73
C ARG A 397 -6.24 -7.58 -16.99
N ASN A 398 -5.39 -7.82 -17.98
CA ASN A 398 -5.41 -7.05 -19.22
C ASN A 398 -6.69 -7.28 -20.04
N HIS A 399 -7.25 -8.50 -20.03
CA HIS A 399 -8.56 -8.78 -20.61
C HIS A 399 -9.68 -8.05 -19.86
N LEU A 400 -9.62 -8.00 -18.52
CA LEU A 400 -10.59 -7.24 -17.72
C LEU A 400 -10.56 -5.75 -18.07
N VAL A 401 -9.37 -5.15 -18.23
CA VAL A 401 -9.25 -3.76 -18.68
C VAL A 401 -9.80 -3.60 -20.11
N ALA A 402 -9.45 -4.51 -21.01
CA ALA A 402 -9.87 -4.45 -22.42
C ALA A 402 -11.39 -4.56 -22.59
N SER A 403 -12.08 -5.37 -21.76
CA SER A 403 -13.53 -5.59 -21.84
C SER A 403 -14.38 -4.43 -21.35
N VAL A 404 -13.83 -3.52 -20.54
CA VAL A 404 -14.59 -2.36 -20.03
C VAL A 404 -15.02 -1.45 -21.17
N THR A 405 -16.31 -1.13 -21.22
CA THR A 405 -16.86 -0.20 -22.22
C THR A 405 -16.82 1.24 -21.72
N ARG A 406 -16.97 2.21 -22.61
CA ARG A 406 -17.12 3.62 -22.24
C ARG A 406 -18.33 3.83 -21.32
N GLU A 407 -19.43 3.13 -21.56
CA GLU A 407 -20.65 3.23 -20.77
C GLU A 407 -20.41 2.72 -19.32
N ASP A 408 -19.62 1.63 -19.16
CA ASP A 408 -19.23 1.16 -17.81
C ASP A 408 -18.40 2.22 -17.09
N VAL A 409 -17.44 2.86 -17.79
CA VAL A 409 -16.61 3.93 -17.19
C VAL A 409 -17.48 5.13 -16.81
N ARG A 410 -18.44 5.54 -17.66
CA ARG A 410 -19.39 6.62 -17.37
C ARG A 410 -20.25 6.31 -16.14
N ARG A 411 -20.79 5.10 -16.06
CA ARG A 411 -21.61 4.64 -14.95
C ARG A 411 -20.79 4.64 -13.63
N ALA A 412 -19.58 4.10 -13.65
CA ALA A 412 -18.70 4.09 -12.48
C ALA A 412 -18.28 5.51 -12.07
N ALA A 413 -17.99 6.38 -13.03
CA ALA A 413 -17.66 7.78 -12.77
C ALA A 413 -18.82 8.52 -12.10
N ALA A 414 -20.04 8.36 -12.59
CA ALA A 414 -21.23 8.97 -12.00
C ALA A 414 -21.50 8.50 -10.55
N ARG A 415 -21.09 7.26 -10.23
CA ARG A 415 -21.24 6.70 -8.89
C ARG A 415 -20.27 7.27 -7.87
N ILE A 416 -19.00 7.51 -8.27
CA ILE A 416 -17.91 7.83 -7.32
C ILE A 416 -17.44 9.28 -7.35
N PHE A 417 -17.64 10.01 -8.44
CA PHE A 417 -17.14 11.39 -8.57
C PHE A 417 -18.26 12.40 -8.30
N ASP A 418 -18.59 12.54 -7.02
CA ASP A 418 -19.54 13.52 -6.53
C ASP A 418 -18.80 14.57 -5.70
N ALA A 419 -18.60 15.76 -6.28
CA ALA A 419 -17.88 16.85 -5.64
C ALA A 419 -18.55 17.36 -4.35
N SER A 420 -19.88 17.15 -4.18
CA SER A 420 -20.59 17.54 -2.97
C SER A 420 -20.24 16.65 -1.76
N LYS A 421 -19.69 15.46 -2.00
CA LYS A 421 -19.27 14.51 -0.99
C LYS A 421 -17.80 14.61 -0.61
N LEU A 422 -17.05 15.53 -1.20
CA LEU A 422 -15.64 15.67 -0.91
C LEU A 422 -15.40 16.14 0.53
N LEU A 423 -14.71 15.33 1.32
CA LEU A 423 -13.96 15.80 2.47
C LEU A 423 -12.71 16.49 1.94
N VAL A 424 -12.51 17.75 2.30
CA VAL A 424 -11.33 18.53 1.92
C VAL A 424 -10.60 19.00 3.17
N VAL A 425 -9.34 18.64 3.29
CA VAL A 425 -8.46 19.08 4.39
C VAL A 425 -7.29 19.86 3.82
N THR A 426 -7.08 21.04 4.36
CA THR A 426 -5.96 21.91 3.97
C THR A 426 -5.07 22.14 5.17
N ALA A 427 -3.76 21.90 5.03
CA ALA A 427 -2.76 22.29 6.03
C ALA A 427 -1.87 23.41 5.46
N GLY A 428 -1.80 24.54 6.15
CA GLY A 428 -1.08 25.74 5.72
C GLY A 428 -1.72 27.02 6.24
N LYS A 429 -1.51 28.11 5.51
CA LYS A 429 -2.19 29.41 5.74
C LYS A 429 -3.00 29.82 4.50
N PRO A 430 -4.04 29.07 4.14
CA PRO A 430 -4.80 29.37 2.93
C PRO A 430 -5.52 30.72 3.06
N VAL A 431 -5.40 31.56 2.03
CA VAL A 431 -6.12 32.82 1.96
C VAL A 431 -7.54 32.57 1.45
N GLY A 432 -8.55 33.12 2.14
CA GLY A 432 -9.95 33.03 1.73
C GLY A 432 -10.64 31.71 2.03
N LEU A 433 -10.02 30.83 2.80
CA LEU A 433 -10.66 29.64 3.34
C LEU A 433 -10.77 29.79 4.87
N THR A 434 -11.98 29.69 5.38
CA THR A 434 -12.27 29.51 6.81
C THR A 434 -12.66 28.05 7.02
N GLY A 435 -12.12 27.40 8.06
CA GLY A 435 -12.46 26.03 8.44
C GLY A 435 -13.83 25.92 9.07
#